data_1a8b0d591fbd222ef931e2280085699b
#
_entry.id   1a8b0d591fbd222ef931e2280085699b
#
_cell.length_a   1.000
_cell.length_b   1.000
_cell.length_c   1.000
_cell.angle_alpha   90.00
_cell.angle_beta   90.00
_cell.angle_gamma   90.00
#
_symmetry.space_group_name_H-M   'P 1'
#
loop_
_entity.id
_entity.type
_entity.pdbx_description
1 polymer ?
#
loop_
_entity_poly.entity_id
_entity_poly.type
_entity_poly.pdbx_seq_one_letter_code
_entity_poly.pdbx_strand_id
1 'polypeptide(L)'
;MEKIRCECGHDNPIGTKLCAVCGRALTEEEKQKKLADMRYDGIAIRSKTHNKSIIDKIWNFFSSVKVGIALIIINLVAASIGTILPQEFYISVANEAQKEQYYTDLYGSFGSLYYNLGLSDVYSSWWFQVLVLLLGVSIIIASIDRGVPLHKSLKNQRVKRHENFMKRQRVIAEGKTTVEQANTLDLVEEKLKAMRYNVRREGRALMAEKNRLSRYGPYINHVGSIVFFVGVILRLAPGSHVDESIWVRE
;
A
#
# COMPACT_ATOMS: atom_id res chain seq x y z
N MET A 1 25.71 38.77 19.35
CA MET A 1 26.09 37.43 18.87
C MET A 1 25.83 37.40 17.37
N GLU A 2 26.86 37.19 16.61
CA GLU A 2 26.75 37.06 15.15
C GLU A 2 25.93 35.84 14.79
N LYS A 3 25.09 35.93 13.75
CA LYS A 3 24.20 34.87 13.30
C LYS A 3 24.43 34.64 11.80
N ILE A 4 24.27 33.40 11.37
CA ILE A 4 24.29 33.03 9.95
C ILE A 4 22.83 32.83 9.49
N ARG A 5 22.40 33.64 8.52
CA ARG A 5 21.05 33.57 7.97
C ARG A 5 20.97 32.50 6.87
N CYS A 6 20.09 31.54 7.02
CA CYS A 6 19.81 30.54 6.00
C CYS A 6 18.88 31.11 4.90
N GLU A 7 18.95 30.55 3.69
CA GLU A 7 18.02 30.90 2.60
C GLU A 7 16.54 30.65 2.95
N CYS A 8 16.26 29.82 3.95
CA CYS A 8 14.89 29.61 4.45
C CYS A 8 14.42 30.76 5.38
N GLY A 9 15.26 31.76 5.64
CA GLY A 9 14.96 32.92 6.49
C GLY A 9 15.30 32.72 7.97
N HIS A 10 15.74 31.53 8.39
CA HIS A 10 16.06 31.24 9.79
C HIS A 10 17.50 31.68 10.15
N ASP A 11 17.65 32.33 11.32
CA ASP A 11 18.93 32.76 11.86
C ASP A 11 19.53 31.68 12.75
N ASN A 12 20.71 31.18 12.37
CA ASN A 12 21.44 30.14 13.09
C ASN A 12 22.68 30.74 13.80
N PRO A 13 23.09 30.18 14.96
CA PRO A 13 24.34 30.58 15.61
C PRO A 13 25.56 30.33 14.71
N ILE A 14 26.59 31.15 14.85
CA ILE A 14 27.87 30.92 14.15
C ILE A 14 28.44 29.57 14.55
N GLY A 15 28.99 28.86 13.56
CA GLY A 15 29.54 27.51 13.74
C GLY A 15 28.49 26.39 13.51
N THR A 16 27.24 26.73 13.27
CA THR A 16 26.23 25.74 12.89
C THR A 16 26.45 25.28 11.45
N LYS A 17 26.67 23.99 11.24
CA LYS A 17 26.94 23.40 9.92
C LYS A 17 25.67 23.22 9.08
N LEU A 18 24.56 22.90 9.73
CA LEU A 18 23.25 22.66 9.11
C LEU A 18 22.20 23.58 9.75
N CYS A 19 21.30 24.13 8.96
CA CYS A 19 20.19 24.94 9.47
C CYS A 19 19.27 24.12 10.37
N ALA A 20 19.00 24.63 11.58
CA ALA A 20 18.18 23.97 12.59
C ALA A 20 16.72 23.74 12.14
N VAL A 21 16.23 24.56 11.18
CA VAL A 21 14.83 24.49 10.71
C VAL A 21 14.70 23.67 9.42
N CYS A 22 15.53 23.90 8.42
CA CYS A 22 15.37 23.26 7.12
C CYS A 22 16.43 22.18 6.81
N GLY A 23 17.44 21.99 7.69
CA GLY A 23 18.51 21.01 7.51
C GLY A 23 19.48 21.33 6.35
N ARG A 24 19.40 22.53 5.74
CA ARG A 24 20.28 22.93 4.64
C ARG A 24 21.68 23.22 5.17
N ALA A 25 22.70 22.80 4.42
CA ALA A 25 24.08 23.10 4.72
C ALA A 25 24.34 24.61 4.67
N LEU A 26 24.97 25.15 5.72
CA LEU A 26 25.30 26.57 5.87
C LEU A 26 26.73 26.87 5.49
N THR A 27 27.62 25.86 5.44
CA THR A 27 29.03 25.99 5.04
C THR A 27 29.26 25.32 3.68
N GLU A 28 30.21 25.89 2.88
CA GLU A 28 30.51 25.35 1.54
C GLU A 28 31.09 23.92 1.59
N GLU A 29 31.80 23.58 2.65
CA GLU A 29 32.35 22.23 2.86
C GLU A 29 31.24 21.18 3.03
N GLU A 30 30.14 21.53 3.71
CA GLU A 30 29.00 20.63 3.92
C GLU A 30 28.07 20.57 2.69
N LYS A 31 28.03 21.61 1.85
CA LYS A 31 27.30 21.59 0.57
C LYS A 31 27.93 20.62 -0.43
N GLN A 32 29.24 20.40 -0.39
CA GLN A 32 29.93 19.46 -1.27
C GLN A 32 29.88 18.00 -0.79
N LYS A 33 29.61 17.78 0.49
CA LYS A 33 29.45 16.41 1.01
C LYS A 33 28.12 15.81 0.51
N LYS A 34 28.21 14.64 -0.14
CA LYS A 34 27.04 13.84 -0.48
C LYS A 34 26.30 13.55 0.82
N LEU A 35 25.07 14.07 0.96
CA LEU A 35 24.24 13.88 2.13
C LEU A 35 24.15 12.38 2.46
N ALA A 36 24.81 11.97 3.54
CA ALA A 36 24.58 10.66 4.10
C ALA A 36 23.11 10.61 4.57
N ASP A 37 22.40 9.56 4.16
CA ASP A 37 20.99 9.34 4.56
C ASP A 37 20.94 9.12 6.08
N MET A 38 20.92 10.21 6.84
CA MET A 38 20.76 10.19 8.29
C MET A 38 19.32 9.89 8.60
N ARG A 39 18.97 8.61 8.64
CA ARG A 39 17.71 8.15 9.18
C ARG A 39 17.70 8.36 10.69
N TYR A 40 17.33 9.55 11.08
CA TYR A 40 16.97 9.82 12.46
C TYR A 40 15.63 9.13 12.77
N ASP A 41 15.56 8.38 13.88
CA ASP A 41 14.31 7.85 14.44
C ASP A 41 13.44 8.98 15.06
N GLY A 42 13.59 10.21 14.64
CA GLY A 42 12.80 11.38 14.97
C GLY A 42 12.12 11.94 13.72
N ILE A 43 11.18 12.84 13.93
CA ILE A 43 10.44 13.52 12.86
C ILE A 43 11.43 14.20 11.90
N ALA A 44 11.84 13.46 10.87
CA ALA A 44 12.64 14.03 9.81
C ALA A 44 11.73 14.92 8.97
N ILE A 45 11.89 16.23 9.08
CA ILE A 45 11.30 17.18 8.14
C ILE A 45 12.06 16.96 6.84
N ARG A 46 11.49 16.18 5.92
CA ARG A 46 12.04 16.01 4.57
C ARG A 46 12.16 17.39 3.93
N SER A 47 13.37 17.74 3.54
CA SER A 47 13.62 18.93 2.73
C SER A 47 12.67 18.96 1.53
N LYS A 48 11.92 20.06 1.37
CA LYS A 48 10.99 20.27 0.24
C LYS A 48 11.69 20.42 -1.12
N THR A 49 13.03 20.38 -1.14
CA THR A 49 13.85 20.65 -2.32
C THR A 49 14.13 19.44 -3.21
N HIS A 50 13.58 18.26 -2.91
CA HIS A 50 13.70 17.14 -3.83
C HIS A 50 12.67 17.31 -4.96
N ASN A 51 13.13 17.69 -6.15
CA ASN A 51 12.33 17.69 -7.36
C ASN A 51 11.85 16.25 -7.62
N LYS A 52 10.58 15.98 -7.29
CA LYS A 52 9.98 14.67 -7.54
C LYS A 52 9.90 14.45 -9.04
N SER A 53 10.49 13.37 -9.52
CA SER A 53 10.30 12.86 -10.88
C SER A 53 8.82 12.61 -11.16
N ILE A 54 8.44 12.60 -12.43
CA ILE A 54 7.08 12.20 -12.87
C ILE A 54 6.76 10.80 -12.35
N ILE A 55 7.74 9.89 -12.40
CA ILE A 55 7.61 8.52 -11.87
C ILE A 55 7.29 8.54 -10.38
N ASP A 56 7.97 9.37 -9.58
CA ASP A 56 7.69 9.50 -8.15
C ASP A 56 6.27 10.04 -7.88
N LYS A 57 5.76 10.93 -8.73
CA LYS A 57 4.39 11.44 -8.61
C LYS A 57 3.36 10.35 -8.88
N ILE A 58 3.55 9.57 -9.95
CA ILE A 58 2.69 8.44 -10.31
C ILE A 58 2.73 7.38 -9.20
N TRP A 59 3.93 7.02 -8.73
CA TRP A 59 4.11 6.07 -7.63
C TRP A 59 3.39 6.52 -6.36
N ASN A 60 3.60 7.77 -5.95
CA ASN A 60 2.95 8.33 -4.75
C ASN A 60 1.42 8.44 -4.90
N PHE A 61 0.93 8.66 -6.11
CA PHE A 61 -0.51 8.68 -6.39
C PHE A 61 -1.11 7.29 -6.14
N PHE A 62 -0.57 6.24 -6.76
CA PHE A 62 -1.09 4.88 -6.62
C PHE A 62 -0.81 4.24 -5.26
N SER A 63 0.26 4.63 -4.55
CA SER A 63 0.54 4.15 -3.19
C SER A 63 -0.38 4.78 -2.13
N SER A 64 -1.15 5.81 -2.50
CA SER A 64 -2.05 6.53 -1.61
C SER A 64 -3.28 5.69 -1.24
N VAL A 65 -3.52 5.53 0.07
CA VAL A 65 -4.74 4.85 0.59
C VAL A 65 -6.02 5.51 0.09
N LYS A 66 -6.02 6.85 0.01
CA LYS A 66 -7.20 7.60 -0.45
C LYS A 66 -7.55 7.25 -1.89
N VAL A 67 -6.55 7.16 -2.77
CA VAL A 67 -6.73 6.77 -4.17
C VAL A 67 -7.21 5.32 -4.27
N GLY A 68 -6.59 4.41 -3.49
CA GLY A 68 -7.02 3.01 -3.45
C GLY A 68 -8.49 2.85 -3.03
N ILE A 69 -8.92 3.55 -1.98
CA ILE A 69 -10.32 3.53 -1.52
C ILE A 69 -11.25 4.11 -2.59
N ALA A 70 -10.88 5.24 -3.20
CA ALA A 70 -11.67 5.84 -4.26
C ALA A 70 -11.85 4.90 -5.47
N LEU A 71 -10.77 4.23 -5.89
CA LEU A 71 -10.82 3.23 -6.96
C LEU A 71 -11.72 2.05 -6.61
N ILE A 72 -11.69 1.56 -5.36
CA ILE A 72 -12.59 0.49 -4.90
C ILE A 72 -14.04 0.95 -5.00
N ILE A 73 -14.36 2.15 -4.51
CA ILE A 73 -15.73 2.68 -4.54
C ILE A 73 -16.22 2.84 -5.98
N ILE A 74 -15.40 3.41 -6.86
CA ILE A 74 -15.75 3.60 -8.28
C ILE A 74 -15.99 2.25 -8.96
N ASN A 75 -15.10 1.26 -8.75
CA ASN A 75 -15.28 -0.08 -9.30
C ASN A 75 -16.55 -0.76 -8.76
N LEU A 76 -16.85 -0.58 -7.46
CA LEU A 76 -18.05 -1.13 -6.84
C LEU A 76 -19.32 -0.53 -7.45
N VAL A 77 -19.35 0.80 -7.64
CA VAL A 77 -20.48 1.49 -8.29
C VAL A 77 -20.64 1.00 -9.73
N ALA A 78 -19.54 0.94 -10.49
CA ALA A 78 -19.56 0.45 -11.87
C ALA A 78 -20.04 -1.00 -11.96
N ALA A 79 -19.58 -1.89 -11.09
CA ALA A 79 -20.03 -3.27 -11.02
C ALA A 79 -21.52 -3.37 -10.62
N SER A 80 -21.99 -2.51 -9.72
CA SER A 80 -23.40 -2.44 -9.35
C SER A 80 -24.29 -2.04 -10.54
N ILE A 81 -23.84 -1.08 -11.35
CA ILE A 81 -24.50 -0.69 -12.60
C ILE A 81 -24.62 -1.89 -13.52
N GLY A 82 -23.50 -2.61 -13.76
CA GLY A 82 -23.49 -3.82 -14.60
C GLY A 82 -24.34 -4.98 -14.07
N THR A 83 -24.61 -5.01 -12.76
CA THR A 83 -25.47 -6.05 -12.17
C THR A 83 -26.96 -5.71 -12.23
N ILE A 84 -27.30 -4.41 -12.09
CA ILE A 84 -28.70 -3.95 -12.05
C ILE A 84 -29.26 -3.78 -13.45
N LEU A 85 -28.44 -3.30 -14.38
CA LEU A 85 -28.89 -3.02 -15.74
C LEU A 85 -28.90 -4.28 -16.61
N PRO A 86 -29.84 -4.41 -17.57
CA PRO A 86 -29.91 -5.56 -18.46
C PRO A 86 -28.67 -5.63 -19.35
N GLN A 87 -27.93 -6.73 -19.21
CA GLN A 87 -26.71 -6.96 -19.95
C GLN A 87 -26.96 -7.77 -21.23
N GLU A 88 -26.15 -7.58 -22.24
CA GLU A 88 -26.25 -8.28 -23.55
C GLU A 88 -26.23 -9.80 -23.42
N PHE A 89 -25.54 -10.33 -22.42
CA PHE A 89 -25.48 -11.76 -22.16
C PHE A 89 -26.87 -12.44 -21.99
N TYR A 90 -27.85 -11.67 -21.56
CA TYR A 90 -29.22 -12.17 -21.36
C TYR A 90 -30.14 -11.98 -22.58
N ILE A 91 -29.62 -11.37 -23.66
CA ILE A 91 -30.40 -11.07 -24.86
C ILE A 91 -30.02 -12.06 -25.96
N SER A 92 -31.00 -12.81 -26.47
CA SER A 92 -30.80 -13.81 -27.54
C SER A 92 -30.66 -13.18 -28.92
N VAL A 93 -29.92 -12.06 -29.05
CA VAL A 93 -29.74 -11.33 -30.31
C VAL A 93 -28.26 -11.34 -30.67
N ALA A 94 -27.93 -11.89 -31.84
CA ALA A 94 -26.55 -12.07 -32.27
C ALA A 94 -25.95 -10.88 -33.06
N ASN A 95 -26.82 -10.00 -33.64
CA ASN A 95 -26.36 -8.92 -34.52
C ASN A 95 -26.28 -7.59 -33.74
N GLU A 96 -25.16 -6.87 -33.85
CA GLU A 96 -24.90 -5.57 -33.18
C GLU A 96 -26.00 -4.53 -33.44
N ALA A 97 -26.46 -4.40 -34.69
CA ALA A 97 -27.53 -3.47 -35.05
C ALA A 97 -28.86 -3.78 -34.35
N GLN A 98 -29.16 -5.07 -34.16
CA GLN A 98 -30.36 -5.51 -33.46
C GLN A 98 -30.26 -5.32 -31.95
N LYS A 99 -29.05 -5.41 -31.38
CA LYS A 99 -28.81 -5.11 -29.97
C LYS A 99 -29.04 -3.63 -29.68
N GLU A 100 -28.48 -2.72 -30.50
CA GLU A 100 -28.71 -1.28 -30.36
C GLU A 100 -30.21 -0.94 -30.49
N GLN A 101 -30.89 -1.56 -31.47
CA GLN A 101 -32.32 -1.36 -31.68
C GLN A 101 -33.12 -1.86 -30.46
N TYR A 102 -32.79 -3.01 -29.88
CA TYR A 102 -33.43 -3.54 -28.69
C TYR A 102 -33.38 -2.54 -27.52
N TYR A 103 -32.19 -1.95 -27.25
CA TYR A 103 -32.08 -0.96 -26.19
C TYR A 103 -32.73 0.37 -26.51
N THR A 104 -32.77 0.74 -27.79
CA THR A 104 -33.51 1.93 -28.26
C THR A 104 -35.02 1.75 -28.11
N ASP A 105 -35.53 0.59 -28.42
CA ASP A 105 -36.95 0.27 -28.23
C ASP A 105 -37.32 0.23 -26.72
N LEU A 106 -36.40 -0.24 -25.85
CA LEU A 106 -36.63 -0.33 -24.43
C LEU A 106 -36.55 1.02 -23.71
N TYR A 107 -35.59 1.88 -24.08
CA TYR A 107 -35.27 3.13 -23.38
C TYR A 107 -35.45 4.39 -24.23
N GLY A 108 -36.00 4.28 -25.46
CA GLY A 108 -36.16 5.39 -26.37
C GLY A 108 -34.82 6.01 -26.78
N SER A 109 -34.77 7.31 -26.91
CA SER A 109 -33.55 8.05 -27.32
C SER A 109 -32.35 7.83 -26.37
N PHE A 110 -32.59 7.40 -25.14
CA PHE A 110 -31.52 7.07 -24.19
C PHE A 110 -30.90 5.70 -24.47
N GLY A 111 -31.59 4.81 -25.19
CA GLY A 111 -31.10 3.47 -25.50
C GLY A 111 -29.83 3.45 -26.35
N SER A 112 -29.75 4.32 -27.34
CA SER A 112 -28.55 4.47 -28.17
C SER A 112 -27.33 4.97 -27.34
N LEU A 113 -27.53 5.96 -26.46
CA LEU A 113 -26.51 6.44 -25.54
C LEU A 113 -26.04 5.32 -24.58
N TYR A 114 -26.99 4.55 -24.04
CA TYR A 114 -26.77 3.42 -23.15
C TYR A 114 -25.86 2.36 -23.83
N TYR A 115 -26.18 2.00 -25.06
CA TYR A 115 -25.41 1.04 -25.86
C TYR A 115 -24.00 1.59 -26.17
N ASN A 116 -23.90 2.80 -26.69
CA ASN A 116 -22.63 3.42 -27.10
C ASN A 116 -21.67 3.66 -25.89
N LEU A 117 -22.19 3.88 -24.67
CA LEU A 117 -21.40 3.96 -23.45
C LEU A 117 -20.92 2.57 -22.95
N GLY A 118 -21.35 1.47 -23.58
CA GLY A 118 -21.03 0.11 -23.17
C GLY A 118 -21.69 -0.28 -21.83
N LEU A 119 -22.84 0.32 -21.50
CA LEU A 119 -23.61 -0.04 -20.29
C LEU A 119 -24.39 -1.34 -20.51
N SER A 120 -24.57 -1.75 -21.77
CA SER A 120 -25.13 -3.03 -22.18
C SER A 120 -24.20 -4.22 -21.90
N ASP A 121 -22.88 -3.98 -21.88
CA ASP A 121 -21.86 -4.97 -21.52
C ASP A 121 -20.76 -4.30 -20.67
N VAL A 122 -21.11 -3.93 -19.44
CA VAL A 122 -20.24 -3.20 -18.54
C VAL A 122 -18.91 -3.94 -18.30
N TYR A 123 -18.98 -5.24 -18.10
CA TYR A 123 -17.79 -6.03 -17.72
C TYR A 123 -16.78 -6.21 -18.85
N SER A 124 -17.22 -6.16 -20.11
CA SER A 124 -16.34 -6.21 -21.30
C SER A 124 -15.98 -4.80 -21.79
N SER A 125 -16.62 -3.74 -21.28
CA SER A 125 -16.34 -2.37 -21.67
C SER A 125 -14.90 -1.96 -21.34
N TRP A 126 -14.25 -1.24 -22.27
CA TRP A 126 -12.86 -0.82 -22.11
C TRP A 126 -12.61 0.05 -20.87
N TRP A 127 -13.56 0.92 -20.53
CA TRP A 127 -13.44 1.81 -19.36
C TRP A 127 -13.51 1.04 -18.04
N PHE A 128 -14.36 0.00 -17.95
CA PHE A 128 -14.41 -0.86 -16.75
C PHE A 128 -13.13 -1.67 -16.60
N GLN A 129 -12.62 -2.23 -17.71
CA GLN A 129 -11.35 -2.95 -17.72
C GLN A 129 -10.18 -2.06 -17.27
N VAL A 130 -10.16 -0.79 -17.73
CA VAL A 130 -9.17 0.20 -17.27
C VAL A 130 -9.31 0.47 -15.77
N LEU A 131 -10.53 0.62 -15.23
CA LEU A 131 -10.75 0.81 -13.80
C LEU A 131 -10.23 -0.37 -12.97
N VAL A 132 -10.49 -1.59 -13.41
CA VAL A 132 -9.99 -2.82 -12.76
C VAL A 132 -8.46 -2.88 -12.82
N LEU A 133 -7.87 -2.54 -13.97
CA LEU A 133 -6.41 -2.47 -14.14
C LEU A 133 -5.78 -1.44 -13.19
N LEU A 134 -6.34 -0.23 -13.11
CA LEU A 134 -5.85 0.83 -12.22
C LEU A 134 -5.93 0.40 -10.74
N LEU A 135 -7.00 -0.29 -10.36
CA LEU A 135 -7.13 -0.85 -9.02
C LEU A 135 -6.05 -1.91 -8.76
N GLY A 136 -5.81 -2.82 -9.71
CA GLY A 136 -4.75 -3.82 -9.61
C GLY A 136 -3.37 -3.19 -9.44
N VAL A 137 -3.03 -2.19 -10.26
CA VAL A 137 -1.78 -1.42 -10.17
C VAL A 137 -1.66 -0.74 -8.81
N SER A 138 -2.73 -0.13 -8.30
CA SER A 138 -2.73 0.53 -6.98
C SER A 138 -2.44 -0.48 -5.86
N ILE A 139 -3.03 -1.67 -5.90
CA ILE A 139 -2.78 -2.72 -4.90
C ILE A 139 -1.33 -3.20 -4.96
N ILE A 140 -0.76 -3.40 -6.15
CA ILE A 140 0.63 -3.82 -6.32
C ILE A 140 1.58 -2.77 -5.75
N ILE A 141 1.44 -1.51 -6.14
CA ILE A 141 2.30 -0.41 -5.70
C ILE A 141 2.19 -0.22 -4.18
N ALA A 142 0.98 -0.20 -3.62
CA ALA A 142 0.75 -0.08 -2.19
C ALA A 142 1.35 -1.26 -1.40
N SER A 143 1.30 -2.46 -1.96
CA SER A 143 1.88 -3.67 -1.35
C SER A 143 3.40 -3.59 -1.30
N ILE A 144 4.06 -3.13 -2.36
CA ILE A 144 5.51 -2.96 -2.42
C ILE A 144 5.93 -1.83 -1.48
N ASP A 145 5.28 -0.67 -1.56
CA ASP A 145 5.64 0.54 -0.81
C ASP A 145 5.59 0.34 0.72
N ARG A 146 4.70 -0.50 1.20
CA ARG A 146 4.51 -0.79 2.62
C ARG A 146 5.06 -2.15 3.04
N GLY A 147 4.97 -3.16 2.19
CA GLY A 147 5.39 -4.53 2.49
C GLY A 147 6.91 -4.63 2.64
N VAL A 148 7.68 -3.98 1.77
CA VAL A 148 9.14 -4.01 1.83
C VAL A 148 9.70 -3.36 3.11
N PRO A 149 9.26 -2.14 3.52
CA PRO A 149 9.68 -1.57 4.80
C PRO A 149 9.25 -2.40 6.00
N LEU A 150 8.03 -2.97 5.98
CA LEU A 150 7.57 -3.86 7.04
C LEU A 150 8.47 -5.09 7.16
N HIS A 151 8.78 -5.76 6.05
CA HIS A 151 9.67 -6.92 6.05
C HIS A 151 11.04 -6.58 6.62
N LYS A 152 11.65 -5.48 6.17
CA LYS A 152 12.93 -5.00 6.69
C LYS A 152 12.86 -4.67 8.18
N SER A 153 11.80 -4.02 8.63
CA SER A 153 11.58 -3.70 10.05
C SER A 153 11.43 -4.95 10.91
N LEU A 154 10.72 -5.96 10.42
CA LEU A 154 10.57 -7.23 11.14
C LEU A 154 11.86 -8.05 11.17
N LYS A 155 12.63 -8.05 10.07
CA LYS A 155 13.90 -8.78 9.99
C LYS A 155 14.96 -8.21 10.94
N ASN A 156 15.06 -6.88 11.03
CA ASN A 156 16.14 -6.16 11.72
C ASN A 156 15.68 -5.55 13.05
N GLN A 157 14.88 -6.24 13.82
CA GLN A 157 14.46 -5.75 15.13
C GLN A 157 15.61 -5.82 16.14
N ARG A 158 15.92 -4.66 16.73
CA ARG A 158 16.89 -4.54 17.83
C ARG A 158 16.24 -4.97 19.13
N VAL A 159 16.91 -5.79 19.91
CA VAL A 159 16.45 -6.24 21.25
C VAL A 159 16.58 -5.08 22.23
N LYS A 160 17.77 -4.45 22.26
CA LYS A 160 18.02 -3.28 23.12
C LYS A 160 17.43 -2.02 22.51
N ARG A 161 16.52 -1.37 23.21
CA ARG A 161 15.90 -0.10 22.84
C ARG A 161 16.32 1.00 23.81
N HIS A 162 16.26 2.25 23.34
CA HIS A 162 16.57 3.40 24.17
C HIS A 162 15.50 3.56 25.29
N GLU A 163 15.90 3.97 26.50
CA GLU A 163 15.02 4.12 27.66
C GLU A 163 13.81 5.02 27.39
N ASN A 164 14.03 6.15 26.71
CA ASN A 164 12.94 7.05 26.32
C ASN A 164 11.91 6.41 25.38
N PHE A 165 12.35 5.47 24.53
CA PHE A 165 11.44 4.71 23.68
C PHE A 165 10.59 3.76 24.52
N MET A 166 11.17 3.09 25.51
CA MET A 166 10.47 2.19 26.41
C MET A 166 9.43 2.95 27.24
N LYS A 167 9.80 4.10 27.81
CA LYS A 167 8.90 4.95 28.61
C LYS A 167 7.74 5.56 27.82
N ARG A 168 7.82 5.63 26.49
CA ARG A 168 6.74 6.13 25.62
C ARG A 168 5.80 5.04 25.10
N GLN A 169 6.00 3.79 25.53
CA GLN A 169 5.11 2.72 25.11
C GLN A 169 3.71 2.89 25.74
N ARG A 170 2.69 2.41 25.00
CA ARG A 170 1.29 2.52 25.44
C ARG A 170 0.99 1.74 26.73
N VAL A 171 1.70 0.63 26.91
CA VAL A 171 1.62 -0.21 28.10
C VAL A 171 3.02 -0.33 28.67
N ILE A 172 3.21 0.16 29.87
CA ILE A 172 4.47 0.11 30.61
C ILE A 172 4.21 -0.36 32.02
N ALA A 173 5.11 -1.16 32.56
CA ALA A 173 5.13 -1.54 33.96
C ALA A 173 6.57 -1.38 34.48
N GLU A 174 6.74 -0.75 35.63
CA GLU A 174 8.02 -0.59 36.31
C GLU A 174 7.95 -1.27 37.68
N GLY A 175 9.01 -1.98 38.03
CA GLY A 175 9.10 -2.71 39.29
C GLY A 175 10.54 -2.77 39.79
N LYS A 176 10.71 -2.94 41.09
CA LYS A 176 11.99 -3.22 41.73
C LYS A 176 11.99 -4.68 42.18
N THR A 177 13.09 -5.38 41.99
CA THR A 177 13.28 -6.74 42.46
C THR A 177 14.48 -6.80 43.37
N THR A 178 14.40 -7.62 44.40
CA THR A 178 15.50 -7.96 45.31
C THR A 178 16.28 -9.20 44.86
N VAL A 179 15.77 -9.89 43.86
CA VAL A 179 16.40 -11.10 43.29
C VAL A 179 17.54 -10.70 42.35
N GLU A 180 18.58 -11.49 42.32
CA GLU A 180 19.71 -11.29 41.42
C GLU A 180 19.24 -11.19 39.97
N GLN A 181 19.70 -10.19 39.23
CA GLN A 181 19.18 -9.81 37.94
C GLN A 181 19.31 -10.94 36.89
N ALA A 182 20.39 -11.71 36.95
CA ALA A 182 20.63 -12.83 36.03
C ALA A 182 19.55 -13.90 36.17
N ASN A 183 19.28 -14.34 37.40
CA ASN A 183 18.29 -15.36 37.71
C ASN A 183 16.87 -14.94 37.36
N THR A 184 16.56 -13.65 37.53
CA THR A 184 15.24 -13.10 37.16
C THR A 184 15.03 -13.13 35.67
N LEU A 185 16.03 -12.75 34.86
CA LEU A 185 15.93 -12.77 33.39
C LEU A 185 15.79 -14.19 32.85
N ASP A 186 16.52 -15.16 33.40
CA ASP A 186 16.45 -16.55 32.98
C ASP A 186 15.05 -17.14 33.26
N LEU A 187 14.49 -16.86 34.44
CA LEU A 187 13.15 -17.29 34.81
C LEU A 187 12.06 -16.67 33.92
N VAL A 188 12.20 -15.38 33.58
CA VAL A 188 11.27 -14.69 32.67
C VAL A 188 11.39 -15.27 31.26
N GLU A 189 12.61 -15.52 30.78
CA GLU A 189 12.85 -16.13 29.48
C GLU A 189 12.22 -17.50 29.37
N GLU A 190 12.39 -18.34 30.36
CA GLU A 190 11.81 -19.70 30.42
C GLU A 190 10.28 -19.64 30.39
N LYS A 191 9.65 -18.80 31.23
CA LYS A 191 8.20 -18.62 31.25
C LYS A 191 7.66 -18.13 29.92
N LEU A 192 8.34 -17.19 29.26
CA LEU A 192 7.93 -16.68 27.95
C LEU A 192 8.04 -17.75 26.86
N LYS A 193 9.10 -18.56 26.90
CA LYS A 193 9.26 -19.71 25.99
C LYS A 193 8.17 -20.77 26.20
N ALA A 194 7.82 -21.07 27.45
CA ALA A 194 6.71 -21.96 27.80
C ALA A 194 5.37 -21.48 27.24
N MET A 195 5.15 -20.15 27.21
CA MET A 195 3.97 -19.51 26.57
C MET A 195 4.05 -19.39 25.04
N ARG A 196 5.03 -20.05 24.42
CA ARG A 196 5.28 -20.04 22.96
C ARG A 196 5.61 -18.66 22.38
N TYR A 197 6.32 -17.83 23.14
CA TYR A 197 6.94 -16.61 22.60
C TYR A 197 8.29 -16.94 21.97
N ASN A 198 8.62 -16.28 20.86
CA ASN A 198 9.97 -16.28 20.33
C ASN A 198 10.78 -15.23 21.12
N VAL A 199 11.72 -15.69 21.92
CA VAL A 199 12.48 -14.85 22.85
C VAL A 199 13.89 -14.65 22.30
N ARG A 200 14.33 -13.40 22.26
CA ARG A 200 15.70 -12.99 21.95
C ARG A 200 16.26 -12.17 23.08
N ARG A 201 17.49 -12.46 23.49
CA ARG A 201 18.19 -11.79 24.59
C ARG A 201 19.45 -11.09 24.06
N GLU A 202 19.69 -9.87 24.53
CA GLU A 202 20.90 -9.10 24.26
C GLU A 202 21.34 -8.41 25.57
N GLY A 203 22.32 -9.01 26.26
CA GLY A 203 22.77 -8.57 27.58
C GLY A 203 21.63 -8.57 28.60
N ARG A 204 21.27 -7.39 29.09
CA ARG A 204 20.18 -7.18 30.07
C ARG A 204 18.80 -6.92 29.45
N ALA A 205 18.72 -6.90 28.12
CA ALA A 205 17.47 -6.68 27.43
C ALA A 205 16.91 -8.00 26.89
N LEU A 206 15.60 -8.18 27.03
CA LEU A 206 14.86 -9.33 26.54
C LEU A 206 13.71 -8.86 25.68
N MET A 207 13.57 -9.43 24.50
CA MET A 207 12.47 -9.18 23.57
C MET A 207 11.74 -10.48 23.27
N ALA A 208 10.44 -10.48 23.53
CA ALA A 208 9.57 -11.62 23.25
C ALA A 208 8.52 -11.24 22.22
N GLU A 209 8.39 -12.04 21.16
CA GLU A 209 7.43 -11.88 20.08
C GLU A 209 6.52 -13.09 19.97
N LYS A 210 5.25 -12.85 19.71
CA LYS A 210 4.27 -13.89 19.38
C LYS A 210 3.48 -13.49 18.14
N ASN A 211 3.15 -14.47 17.30
CA ASN A 211 2.35 -14.28 16.09
C ASN A 211 2.93 -13.23 15.10
N ARG A 212 4.25 -13.24 14.92
CA ARG A 212 4.96 -12.32 14.03
C ARG A 212 4.39 -12.28 12.60
N LEU A 213 3.95 -13.44 12.11
CA LEU A 213 3.38 -13.58 10.76
C LEU A 213 2.04 -12.87 10.60
N SER A 214 1.30 -12.60 11.69
CA SER A 214 0.02 -11.89 11.63
C SER A 214 0.14 -10.50 11.01
N ARG A 215 1.33 -9.87 11.13
CA ARG A 215 1.60 -8.56 10.50
C ARG A 215 1.64 -8.60 8.97
N TYR A 216 1.80 -9.79 8.37
CA TYR A 216 1.75 -9.98 6.93
C TYR A 216 0.32 -10.23 6.40
N GLY A 217 -0.68 -10.39 7.29
CA GLY A 217 -2.07 -10.68 6.91
C GLY A 217 -2.61 -9.78 5.78
N PRO A 218 -2.52 -8.44 5.87
CA PRO A 218 -2.97 -7.56 4.80
C PRO A 218 -2.29 -7.82 3.45
N TYR A 219 -0.98 -8.15 3.47
CA TYR A 219 -0.22 -8.41 2.25
C TYR A 219 -0.56 -9.75 1.62
N ILE A 220 -0.86 -10.78 2.44
CA ILE A 220 -1.34 -12.07 1.96
C ILE A 220 -2.67 -11.88 1.23
N ASN A 221 -3.58 -11.08 1.80
CA ASN A 221 -4.84 -10.72 1.15
C ASN A 221 -4.63 -9.97 -0.17
N HIS A 222 -3.68 -9.02 -0.21
CA HIS A 222 -3.33 -8.31 -1.44
C HIS A 222 -2.76 -9.25 -2.51
N VAL A 223 -1.93 -10.23 -2.13
CA VAL A 223 -1.43 -11.26 -3.07
C VAL A 223 -2.60 -12.05 -3.66
N GLY A 224 -3.56 -12.48 -2.84
CA GLY A 224 -4.78 -13.14 -3.32
C GLY A 224 -5.55 -12.26 -4.32
N SER A 225 -5.72 -10.99 -4.03
CA SER A 225 -6.37 -10.02 -4.93
C SER A 225 -5.61 -9.85 -6.24
N ILE A 226 -4.27 -9.79 -6.21
CA ILE A 226 -3.43 -9.69 -7.42
C ILE A 226 -3.61 -10.94 -8.29
N VAL A 227 -3.59 -12.14 -7.70
CA VAL A 227 -3.82 -13.40 -8.43
C VAL A 227 -5.21 -13.39 -9.07
N PHE A 228 -6.24 -12.92 -8.35
CA PHE A 228 -7.58 -12.76 -8.89
C PHE A 228 -7.60 -11.81 -10.10
N PHE A 229 -6.98 -10.64 -10.03
CA PHE A 229 -6.91 -9.69 -11.16
C PHE A 229 -6.14 -10.25 -12.35
N VAL A 230 -5.07 -10.99 -12.12
CA VAL A 230 -4.37 -11.72 -13.20
C VAL A 230 -5.31 -12.70 -13.90
N GLY A 231 -6.10 -13.46 -13.14
CA GLY A 231 -7.12 -14.35 -13.69
C GLY A 231 -8.18 -13.62 -14.53
N VAL A 232 -8.65 -12.47 -14.05
CA VAL A 232 -9.59 -11.61 -14.80
C VAL A 232 -8.96 -11.12 -16.11
N ILE A 233 -7.72 -10.63 -16.08
CA ILE A 233 -7.01 -10.16 -17.29
C ILE A 233 -6.79 -11.30 -18.29
N LEU A 234 -6.43 -12.50 -17.82
CA LEU A 234 -6.26 -13.66 -18.67
C LEU A 234 -7.57 -14.08 -19.35
N ARG A 235 -8.70 -13.94 -18.64
CA ARG A 235 -10.03 -14.19 -19.23
C ARG A 235 -10.39 -13.16 -20.32
N LEU A 236 -9.94 -11.90 -20.16
CA LEU A 236 -10.20 -10.82 -21.12
C LEU A 236 -9.21 -10.83 -22.29
N ALA A 237 -8.07 -11.54 -22.18
CA ALA A 237 -7.17 -11.73 -23.30
C ALA A 237 -7.94 -12.48 -24.40
N PRO A 238 -7.79 -12.10 -25.69
CA PRO A 238 -8.43 -12.77 -26.81
C PRO A 238 -7.91 -14.21 -26.89
N GLY A 239 -8.51 -15.07 -26.09
CA GLY A 239 -8.32 -16.50 -26.15
C GLY A 239 -9.29 -17.03 -27.18
N SER A 240 -8.82 -17.90 -28.07
CA SER A 240 -9.64 -18.68 -28.97
C SER A 240 -10.70 -19.43 -28.17
N HIS A 241 -11.91 -18.92 -28.13
CA HIS A 241 -13.07 -19.73 -27.78
C HIS A 241 -13.29 -20.69 -28.93
N VAL A 242 -12.90 -21.94 -28.76
CA VAL A 242 -13.26 -22.99 -29.68
C VAL A 242 -14.69 -23.40 -29.32
N ASP A 243 -15.66 -22.84 -30.01
CA ASP A 243 -17.03 -23.30 -29.95
C ASP A 243 -17.12 -24.58 -30.80
N GLU A 244 -16.82 -25.73 -30.20
CA GLU A 244 -17.16 -27.03 -30.82
C GLU A 244 -18.65 -27.30 -30.64
N SER A 245 -19.43 -27.11 -31.69
CA SER A 245 -20.80 -27.57 -31.77
C SER A 245 -20.82 -29.10 -31.89
N ILE A 246 -21.11 -29.77 -30.77
CA ILE A 246 -21.31 -31.23 -30.77
C ILE A 246 -22.70 -31.50 -31.34
N TRP A 247 -22.76 -32.04 -32.58
CA TRP A 247 -23.97 -32.55 -33.17
C TRP A 247 -24.31 -33.90 -32.53
N VAL A 248 -25.34 -33.93 -31.69
CA VAL A 248 -25.92 -35.19 -31.24
C VAL A 248 -26.85 -35.67 -32.35
N ARG A 249 -26.49 -36.74 -33.01
CA ARG A 249 -27.39 -37.47 -33.94
C ARG A 249 -28.39 -38.22 -33.03
N GLU A 250 -29.65 -37.91 -33.18
CA GLU A 250 -30.78 -38.78 -32.76
C GLU A 250 -30.89 -40.02 -33.66
#